data_ff1ca71c3b2d0a88b895e9809337829b
#
_entry.id   ff1ca71c3b2d0a88b895e9809337829b
#
_cell.length_a   1.000
_cell.length_b   1.000
_cell.length_c   1.000
_cell.angle_alpha   90.00
_cell.angle_beta   90.00
_cell.angle_gamma   90.00
#
_symmetry.space_group_name_H-M   'P 1'
#
loop_
_entity.id
_entity.type
_entity.pdbx_description
1 polymer ?
#
loop_
_entity_poly.entity_id
_entity_poly.type
_entity_poly.pdbx_seq_one_letter_code
_entity_poly.pdbx_strand_id
1 'polypeptide(L)'
;MRWPRSALLTNVGRVARRGARLLKRVGAALAVLVALLAVVVTVEGWTAFGRGATGERRERMERSPEWRDGVFENPQPLANDTWLMLTGAMHRSPHSAPSGALPVVEPPRARFEVGPASGLRVTWLGHSTLLLELDGRRFLTDPVWSARISPVSWAGPRRFYPPPLSLDDLPPLDAVLVSHDHYDHLDYPTIVALRDRVPRFIVPLGVGAHLEYWGVRPEKIVELDWWDRTEVGEVTVVVTPARHASGRSLFDQNETLWASYAVIGPRHRAWFSGDTGLFPDLRVIGERLGPFDVTMIEAGAYGAAWPDWHLGPEQAVRAHRMVGGRVLVPIHWGLFDLAYHGWTEPVERVLVAANAAGVTTRAPRPGESVEPGALPEQERWWPEVPWNDAASDPIVATQVPAE
;
A
#
# COMPACT_ATOMS: atom_id res chain seq x y z
N MET A 1 -30.17 -23.98 67.38
CA MET A 1 -30.78 -23.53 66.12
C MET A 1 -29.96 -24.07 64.94
N ARG A 2 -30.52 -25.03 64.19
CA ARG A 2 -29.85 -25.57 62.97
C ARG A 2 -30.53 -24.92 61.76
N TRP A 3 -29.77 -24.12 61.01
CA TRP A 3 -30.24 -23.55 59.76
C TRP A 3 -30.36 -24.64 58.67
N PRO A 4 -31.41 -24.64 57.86
CA PRO A 4 -31.62 -25.68 56.85
C PRO A 4 -30.64 -25.49 55.70
N ARG A 5 -29.60 -26.33 55.58
CA ARG A 5 -28.58 -26.37 54.50
C ARG A 5 -29.20 -26.55 53.08
N SER A 6 -30.43 -27.01 52.96
CA SER A 6 -31.16 -27.26 51.70
C SER A 6 -31.59 -26.00 50.97
N ALA A 7 -31.91 -24.91 51.66
CA ALA A 7 -32.36 -23.66 51.03
C ALA A 7 -31.21 -22.84 50.38
N LEU A 8 -30.00 -22.97 50.89
CA LEU A 8 -28.81 -22.31 50.32
C LEU A 8 -28.40 -22.96 49.01
N LEU A 9 -28.39 -24.29 48.92
CA LEU A 9 -27.97 -25.03 47.72
C LEU A 9 -28.99 -24.84 46.55
N THR A 10 -30.27 -24.71 46.83
CA THR A 10 -31.30 -24.43 45.82
C THR A 10 -31.21 -23.01 45.27
N ASN A 11 -30.78 -22.02 46.05
CA ASN A 11 -30.58 -20.64 45.60
C ASN A 11 -29.32 -20.49 44.75
N VAL A 12 -28.22 -21.10 45.11
CA VAL A 12 -26.95 -21.12 44.33
C VAL A 12 -27.19 -21.76 42.96
N GLY A 13 -27.92 -22.87 42.90
CA GLY A 13 -28.27 -23.51 41.62
C GLY A 13 -29.20 -22.69 40.73
N ARG A 14 -30.11 -21.86 41.28
CA ARG A 14 -30.94 -20.94 40.55
C ARG A 14 -30.15 -19.74 40.01
N VAL A 15 -29.26 -19.16 40.78
CA VAL A 15 -28.38 -18.06 40.39
C VAL A 15 -27.45 -18.52 39.29
N ALA A 16 -26.80 -19.66 39.41
CA ALA A 16 -25.94 -20.23 38.38
C ALA A 16 -26.67 -20.49 37.04
N ARG A 17 -27.90 -21.04 37.09
CA ARG A 17 -28.71 -21.26 35.90
C ARG A 17 -29.20 -19.95 35.25
N ARG A 18 -29.50 -18.91 36.04
CA ARG A 18 -29.82 -17.58 35.53
C ARG A 18 -28.64 -16.94 34.88
N GLY A 19 -27.44 -17.00 35.50
CA GLY A 19 -26.20 -16.53 34.92
C GLY A 19 -25.85 -17.22 33.60
N ALA A 20 -25.93 -18.55 33.55
CA ALA A 20 -25.71 -19.31 32.31
C ALA A 20 -26.71 -18.97 31.18
N ARG A 21 -28.00 -18.74 31.52
CA ARG A 21 -28.99 -18.28 30.52
C ARG A 21 -28.71 -16.86 30.03
N LEU A 22 -28.27 -15.96 30.91
CA LEU A 22 -27.90 -14.61 30.54
C LEU A 22 -26.69 -14.61 29.61
N LEU A 23 -25.63 -15.35 29.93
CA LEU A 23 -24.46 -15.52 29.08
C LEU A 23 -24.80 -16.08 27.71
N LYS A 24 -25.68 -17.10 27.64
CA LYS A 24 -26.16 -17.64 26.35
C LYS A 24 -26.93 -16.60 25.54
N ARG A 25 -27.80 -15.79 26.18
CA ARG A 25 -28.54 -14.73 25.49
C ARG A 25 -27.64 -13.61 25.00
N VAL A 26 -26.65 -13.19 25.80
CA VAL A 26 -25.65 -12.20 25.41
C VAL A 26 -24.82 -12.73 24.24
N GLY A 27 -24.35 -13.99 24.34
CA GLY A 27 -23.62 -14.62 23.24
C GLY A 27 -24.43 -14.73 21.94
N ALA A 28 -25.72 -15.11 22.04
CA ALA A 28 -26.61 -15.15 20.88
C ALA A 28 -26.88 -13.76 20.30
N ALA A 29 -27.10 -12.75 21.14
CA ALA A 29 -27.30 -11.36 20.68
C ALA A 29 -26.02 -10.81 20.00
N LEU A 30 -24.84 -11.11 20.53
CA LEU A 30 -23.57 -10.74 19.92
C LEU A 30 -23.38 -11.44 18.57
N ALA A 31 -23.67 -12.72 18.47
CA ALA A 31 -23.58 -13.46 17.21
C ALA A 31 -24.54 -12.90 16.14
N VAL A 32 -25.76 -12.53 16.52
CA VAL A 32 -26.71 -11.86 15.61
C VAL A 32 -26.19 -10.49 15.18
N LEU A 33 -25.63 -9.71 16.09
CA LEU A 33 -25.04 -8.40 15.76
C LEU A 33 -23.88 -8.54 14.79
N VAL A 34 -22.98 -9.51 15.02
CA VAL A 34 -21.86 -9.80 14.11
C VAL A 34 -22.36 -10.24 12.73
N ALA A 35 -23.39 -11.11 12.68
CA ALA A 35 -23.97 -11.54 11.43
C ALA A 35 -24.64 -10.37 10.66
N LEU A 36 -25.38 -9.50 11.35
CA LEU A 36 -25.95 -8.30 10.74
C LEU A 36 -24.89 -7.34 10.23
N LEU A 37 -23.81 -7.12 11.00
CA LEU A 37 -22.69 -6.30 10.58
C LEU A 37 -22.00 -6.89 9.33
N ALA A 38 -21.79 -8.20 9.29
CA ALA A 38 -21.24 -8.89 8.12
C ALA A 38 -22.12 -8.70 6.88
N VAL A 39 -23.44 -8.79 7.04
CA VAL A 39 -24.40 -8.53 5.95
C VAL A 39 -24.31 -7.08 5.46
N VAL A 40 -24.27 -6.10 6.37
CA VAL A 40 -24.15 -4.68 6.01
C VAL A 40 -22.83 -4.43 5.25
N VAL A 41 -21.71 -4.92 5.77
CA VAL A 41 -20.40 -4.81 5.11
C VAL A 41 -20.42 -5.45 3.72
N THR A 42 -21.02 -6.64 3.59
CA THR A 42 -21.12 -7.33 2.30
C THR A 42 -21.98 -6.56 1.31
N VAL A 43 -23.15 -6.06 1.73
CA VAL A 43 -24.09 -5.35 0.85
C VAL A 43 -23.52 -3.99 0.41
N GLU A 44 -22.98 -3.20 1.33
CA GLU A 44 -22.38 -1.90 1.01
C GLU A 44 -21.07 -2.03 0.26
N GLY A 45 -20.22 -2.98 0.66
CA GLY A 45 -18.90 -3.21 0.08
C GLY A 45 -18.91 -4.04 -1.19
N TRP A 46 -20.05 -4.61 -1.61
CA TRP A 46 -20.15 -5.57 -2.71
C TRP A 46 -19.42 -5.13 -3.97
N THR A 47 -19.62 -3.87 -4.39
CA THR A 47 -18.96 -3.33 -5.57
C THR A 47 -17.47 -3.09 -5.31
N ALA A 48 -17.11 -2.62 -4.12
CA ALA A 48 -15.73 -2.32 -3.75
C ALA A 48 -14.87 -3.60 -3.58
N PHE A 49 -15.44 -4.75 -3.28
CA PHE A 49 -14.74 -6.03 -3.32
C PHE A 49 -14.20 -6.37 -4.72
N GLY A 50 -14.85 -5.84 -5.76
CA GLY A 50 -14.43 -6.11 -7.13
C GLY A 50 -14.94 -7.45 -7.66
N ARG A 51 -14.21 -8.04 -8.60
CA ARG A 51 -14.57 -9.31 -9.23
C ARG A 51 -13.35 -10.12 -9.61
N GLY A 52 -13.38 -11.42 -9.36
CA GLY A 52 -12.35 -12.36 -9.80
C GLY A 52 -12.32 -12.53 -11.32
N ALA A 53 -11.16 -12.87 -11.86
CA ALA A 53 -10.94 -13.09 -13.27
C ALA A 53 -11.60 -14.39 -13.76
N THR A 54 -12.17 -14.36 -14.97
CA THR A 54 -12.76 -15.53 -15.65
C THR A 54 -12.35 -15.58 -17.13
N GLY A 55 -12.58 -16.72 -17.79
CA GLY A 55 -12.31 -16.90 -19.24
C GLY A 55 -10.85 -16.65 -19.60
N GLU A 56 -10.61 -15.99 -20.73
CA GLU A 56 -9.26 -15.74 -21.28
C GLU A 56 -8.32 -15.02 -20.31
N ARG A 57 -8.85 -14.13 -19.44
CA ARG A 57 -8.06 -13.47 -18.40
C ARG A 57 -7.54 -14.49 -17.40
N ARG A 58 -8.39 -15.39 -16.92
CA ARG A 58 -8.01 -16.47 -16.01
C ARG A 58 -6.99 -17.40 -16.65
N GLU A 59 -7.22 -17.82 -17.88
CA GLU A 59 -6.28 -18.67 -18.63
C GLU A 59 -4.90 -18.00 -18.80
N ARG A 60 -4.85 -16.67 -18.93
CA ARG A 60 -3.60 -15.93 -18.99
C ARG A 60 -2.88 -15.92 -17.66
N MET A 61 -3.59 -15.76 -16.55
CA MET A 61 -3.03 -15.87 -15.19
C MET A 61 -2.45 -17.26 -14.92
N GLU A 62 -3.15 -18.31 -15.34
CA GLU A 62 -2.72 -19.71 -15.18
C GLU A 62 -1.45 -20.08 -15.98
N ARG A 63 -1.05 -19.25 -16.93
CA ARG A 63 0.21 -19.40 -17.67
C ARG A 63 1.40 -18.70 -17.02
N SER A 64 1.16 -17.86 -16.02
CA SER A 64 2.23 -17.18 -15.29
C SER A 64 3.07 -18.18 -14.50
N PRO A 65 4.40 -18.04 -14.46
CA PRO A 65 5.29 -18.87 -13.62
C PRO A 65 5.00 -18.75 -12.12
N GLU A 66 4.38 -17.65 -11.68
CA GLU A 66 4.02 -17.38 -10.30
C GLU A 66 2.65 -17.97 -9.90
N TRP A 67 1.88 -18.45 -10.89
CA TRP A 67 0.56 -19.03 -10.63
C TRP A 67 0.66 -20.51 -10.23
N ARG A 68 0.17 -20.85 -9.03
CA ARG A 68 0.14 -22.24 -8.50
C ARG A 68 -1.12 -22.46 -7.68
N ASP A 69 -1.69 -23.64 -7.79
CA ASP A 69 -2.83 -24.11 -6.98
C ASP A 69 -4.02 -23.13 -6.90
N GLY A 70 -4.20 -22.31 -7.93
CA GLY A 70 -5.34 -21.41 -8.03
C GLY A 70 -5.07 -19.96 -7.57
N VAL A 71 -3.84 -19.66 -7.15
CA VAL A 71 -3.40 -18.33 -6.67
C VAL A 71 -1.99 -17.98 -7.17
N PHE A 72 -1.58 -16.72 -7.01
CA PHE A 72 -0.19 -16.31 -7.20
C PHE A 72 0.63 -16.57 -5.93
N GLU A 73 1.87 -16.98 -6.09
CA GLU A 73 2.79 -17.26 -4.99
C GLU A 73 4.09 -16.47 -5.12
N ASN A 74 4.63 -16.03 -3.99
CA ASN A 74 5.97 -15.46 -3.95
C ASN A 74 7.02 -16.55 -4.11
N PRO A 75 8.11 -16.30 -4.86
CA PRO A 75 9.28 -17.18 -4.88
C PRO A 75 9.89 -17.39 -3.49
N GLN A 76 9.86 -16.35 -2.63
CA GLN A 76 10.19 -16.44 -1.21
C GLN A 76 8.90 -16.27 -0.39
N PRO A 77 8.46 -17.30 0.34
CA PRO A 77 7.24 -17.23 1.15
C PRO A 77 7.25 -16.08 2.13
N LEU A 78 6.05 -15.54 2.42
CA LEU A 78 5.86 -14.53 3.45
C LEU A 78 5.77 -15.19 4.83
N ALA A 79 6.52 -14.68 5.79
CA ALA A 79 6.40 -15.09 7.18
C ALA A 79 5.32 -14.25 7.90
N ASN A 80 4.53 -14.92 8.74
CA ASN A 80 3.50 -14.31 9.57
C ASN A 80 3.55 -14.90 10.97
N ASP A 81 3.49 -14.05 11.98
CA ASP A 81 3.29 -14.44 13.36
C ASP A 81 1.93 -13.96 13.86
N THR A 82 0.93 -14.85 13.82
CA THR A 82 -0.44 -14.55 14.23
C THR A 82 -0.52 -14.13 15.71
N TRP A 83 0.36 -14.67 16.58
CA TRP A 83 0.38 -14.29 17.99
C TRP A 83 0.89 -12.86 18.16
N LEU A 84 1.97 -12.49 17.50
CA LEU A 84 2.46 -11.11 17.47
C LEU A 84 1.47 -10.15 16.81
N MET A 85 0.73 -10.57 15.78
CA MET A 85 -0.36 -9.75 15.21
C MET A 85 -1.43 -9.42 16.24
N LEU A 86 -1.87 -10.41 17.02
CA LEU A 86 -2.92 -10.23 18.03
C LEU A 86 -2.43 -9.41 19.23
N THR A 87 -1.19 -9.64 19.69
CA THR A 87 -0.63 -8.97 20.85
C THR A 87 0.00 -7.62 20.52
N GLY A 88 0.50 -7.43 19.31
CA GLY A 88 1.13 -6.18 18.86
C GLY A 88 0.19 -4.99 18.92
N ALA A 89 -1.11 -5.21 18.72
CA ALA A 89 -2.12 -4.15 18.89
C ALA A 89 -2.12 -3.53 20.29
N MET A 90 -1.72 -4.27 21.32
CA MET A 90 -1.60 -3.79 22.71
C MET A 90 -0.33 -2.95 22.93
N HIS A 91 0.64 -3.02 22.02
CA HIS A 91 1.91 -2.32 22.05
C HIS A 91 2.01 -1.25 20.96
N ARG A 92 0.87 -0.91 20.35
CA ARG A 92 0.81 0.15 19.34
C ARG A 92 1.37 1.47 19.90
N SER A 93 2.16 2.16 19.07
CA SER A 93 2.68 3.48 19.43
C SER A 93 1.54 4.45 19.77
N PRO A 94 1.64 5.23 20.85
CA PRO A 94 0.70 6.32 21.12
C PRO A 94 0.77 7.44 20.06
N HIS A 95 1.78 7.41 19.21
CA HIS A 95 2.02 8.32 18.10
C HIS A 95 1.74 7.67 16.74
N SER A 96 0.81 6.70 16.65
CA SER A 96 0.45 6.03 15.39
C SER A 96 -0.29 6.96 14.40
N ALA A 97 -0.80 8.09 14.88
CA ALA A 97 -1.48 9.12 14.07
C ALA A 97 -1.06 10.53 14.52
N PRO A 98 -1.14 11.55 13.63
CA PRO A 98 -0.84 12.93 13.98
C PRO A 98 -1.87 13.48 14.96
N SER A 99 -1.41 14.29 15.93
CA SER A 99 -2.25 14.98 16.93
C SER A 99 -2.87 16.29 16.42
N GLY A 100 -2.47 16.77 15.24
CA GLY A 100 -2.92 18.03 14.65
C GLY A 100 -2.90 18.01 13.13
N ALA A 101 -3.26 19.14 12.52
CA ALA A 101 -3.24 19.31 11.07
C ALA A 101 -1.80 19.24 10.53
N LEU A 102 -1.64 18.57 9.41
CA LEU A 102 -0.35 18.46 8.73
C LEU A 102 -0.21 19.53 7.64
N PRO A 103 1.01 20.00 7.34
CA PRO A 103 1.26 20.94 6.27
C PRO A 103 1.09 20.27 4.90
N VAL A 104 -0.03 20.50 4.25
CA VAL A 104 -0.32 20.07 2.89
C VAL A 104 -0.04 21.22 1.93
N VAL A 105 0.68 20.95 0.85
CA VAL A 105 0.94 21.91 -0.23
C VAL A 105 -0.07 21.64 -1.34
N GLU A 106 -0.86 22.64 -1.69
CA GLU A 106 -1.71 22.58 -2.87
C GLU A 106 -0.89 23.02 -4.08
N PRO A 107 -0.48 22.10 -4.97
CA PRO A 107 0.31 22.49 -6.12
C PRO A 107 -0.55 23.34 -7.09
N PRO A 108 -0.06 24.51 -7.53
CA PRO A 108 -0.83 25.32 -8.47
C PRO A 108 -0.99 24.57 -9.80
N ARG A 109 -2.17 24.65 -10.40
CA ARG A 109 -2.46 24.02 -11.73
C ARG A 109 -1.43 24.41 -12.78
N ALA A 110 -1.00 25.67 -12.80
CA ALA A 110 0.00 26.19 -13.73
C ALA A 110 1.33 25.40 -13.69
N ARG A 111 1.66 24.75 -12.56
CA ARG A 111 2.85 23.89 -12.49
C ARG A 111 2.81 22.74 -13.48
N PHE A 112 1.63 22.22 -13.76
CA PHE A 112 1.43 21.07 -14.65
C PHE A 112 1.12 21.49 -16.09
N GLU A 113 0.94 22.78 -16.38
CA GLU A 113 0.78 23.27 -17.76
C GLU A 113 2.09 23.18 -18.53
N VAL A 114 3.21 23.36 -17.82
CA VAL A 114 4.57 23.22 -18.36
C VAL A 114 5.23 22.01 -17.70
N GLY A 115 5.72 21.08 -18.51
CA GLY A 115 6.48 19.94 -18.01
C GLY A 115 7.74 20.36 -17.24
N PRO A 116 8.33 19.50 -16.41
CA PRO A 116 9.56 19.81 -15.68
C PRO A 116 10.69 20.14 -16.66
N ALA A 117 11.44 21.19 -16.40
CA ALA A 117 12.55 21.61 -17.26
C ALA A 117 13.66 20.52 -17.35
N SER A 118 13.86 19.76 -16.28
CA SER A 118 14.71 18.59 -16.23
C SER A 118 14.21 17.42 -17.09
N GLY A 119 12.88 17.32 -17.32
CA GLY A 119 12.21 16.18 -17.92
C GLY A 119 11.73 15.13 -16.90
N LEU A 120 12.07 15.28 -15.61
CA LEU A 120 11.67 14.34 -14.55
C LEU A 120 11.21 15.08 -13.30
N ARG A 121 9.97 14.81 -12.87
CA ARG A 121 9.39 15.33 -11.63
C ARG A 121 8.49 14.28 -10.98
N VAL A 122 8.61 14.12 -9.67
CA VAL A 122 7.73 13.30 -8.84
C VAL A 122 7.00 14.21 -7.86
N THR A 123 5.67 14.24 -7.91
CA THR A 123 4.84 14.95 -6.94
C THR A 123 4.17 13.93 -6.02
N TRP A 124 4.48 13.99 -4.74
CA TRP A 124 3.90 13.06 -3.77
C TRP A 124 2.52 13.56 -3.31
N LEU A 125 1.49 12.76 -3.56
CA LEU A 125 0.10 13.09 -3.19
C LEU A 125 -0.34 12.40 -1.90
N GLY A 126 0.56 11.63 -1.29
CA GLY A 126 0.36 10.88 -0.04
C GLY A 126 0.33 9.37 -0.26
N HIS A 127 0.79 8.61 0.74
CA HIS A 127 0.92 7.15 0.69
C HIS A 127 1.75 6.70 -0.52
N SER A 128 1.21 5.84 -1.37
CA SER A 128 1.81 5.38 -2.63
C SER A 128 1.24 6.10 -3.86
N THR A 129 0.42 7.14 -3.66
CA THR A 129 -0.10 7.96 -4.75
C THR A 129 0.91 9.04 -5.13
N LEU A 130 1.43 8.96 -6.37
CA LEU A 130 2.37 9.93 -6.92
C LEU A 130 1.97 10.32 -8.34
N LEU A 131 2.18 11.59 -8.69
CA LEU A 131 2.19 12.03 -10.07
C LEU A 131 3.64 12.05 -10.56
N LEU A 132 3.98 11.11 -11.43
CA LEU A 132 5.29 11.00 -12.09
C LEU A 132 5.20 11.65 -13.48
N GLU A 133 5.98 12.69 -13.70
CA GLU A 133 6.20 13.30 -15.02
C GLU A 133 7.60 12.92 -15.48
N LEU A 134 7.66 12.15 -16.58
CA LEU A 134 8.91 11.59 -17.11
C LEU A 134 8.93 11.69 -18.62
N ASP A 135 9.90 12.45 -19.15
CA ASP A 135 10.15 12.63 -20.58
C ASP A 135 8.89 12.96 -21.40
N GLY A 136 8.05 13.86 -20.84
CA GLY A 136 6.84 14.34 -21.49
C GLY A 136 5.61 13.45 -21.32
N ARG A 137 5.68 12.38 -20.49
CA ARG A 137 4.56 11.52 -20.12
C ARG A 137 4.22 11.67 -18.65
N ARG A 138 2.95 11.43 -18.31
CA ARG A 138 2.40 11.56 -16.95
C ARG A 138 1.75 10.27 -16.51
N PHE A 139 2.25 9.75 -15.41
CA PHE A 139 1.78 8.53 -14.77
C PHE A 139 1.26 8.86 -13.37
N LEU A 140 0.13 8.28 -13.01
CA LEU A 140 -0.39 8.34 -11.65
C LEU A 140 -0.27 6.94 -11.03
N THR A 141 0.46 6.82 -9.91
CA THR A 141 0.62 5.53 -9.22
C THR A 141 -0.43 5.38 -8.12
N ASP A 142 -0.95 4.17 -7.95
CA ASP A 142 -1.82 3.72 -6.85
C ASP A 142 -2.79 4.81 -6.35
N PRO A 143 -3.76 5.22 -7.19
CA PRO A 143 -4.55 6.41 -6.92
C PRO A 143 -5.62 6.17 -5.86
N VAL A 144 -5.50 6.86 -4.71
CA VAL A 144 -6.44 6.79 -3.59
C VAL A 144 -6.88 8.19 -3.17
N TRP A 145 -8.17 8.52 -3.38
CA TRP A 145 -8.78 9.78 -2.97
C TRP A 145 -9.83 9.61 -1.87
N SER A 146 -10.28 8.39 -1.61
CA SER A 146 -11.25 8.10 -0.56
C SER A 146 -10.76 8.53 0.82
N ALA A 147 -11.71 8.93 1.69
CA ALA A 147 -11.42 9.27 3.07
C ALA A 147 -10.97 8.07 3.92
N ARG A 148 -11.32 6.86 3.48
CA ARG A 148 -10.95 5.58 4.13
C ARG A 148 -10.56 4.55 3.10
N ILE A 149 -9.60 3.74 3.46
CA ILE A 149 -9.18 2.55 2.71
C ILE A 149 -9.94 1.34 3.22
N SER A 150 -11.11 1.11 2.66
CA SER A 150 -12.06 0.09 3.14
C SER A 150 -13.12 -0.16 2.07
N PRO A 151 -13.75 -1.35 2.05
CA PRO A 151 -14.92 -1.58 1.21
C PRO A 151 -16.14 -0.73 1.59
N VAL A 152 -16.16 -0.18 2.82
CA VAL A 152 -17.26 0.64 3.34
C VAL A 152 -16.77 2.02 3.78
N SER A 153 -17.65 3.03 3.67
CA SER A 153 -17.27 4.44 3.93
C SER A 153 -17.14 4.80 5.40
N TRP A 154 -17.71 4.02 6.31
CA TRP A 154 -17.81 4.32 7.75
C TRP A 154 -16.78 3.58 8.62
N ALA A 155 -16.09 2.56 8.12
CA ALA A 155 -15.09 1.77 8.84
C ALA A 155 -13.77 1.73 8.09
N GLY A 156 -12.71 1.24 8.75
CA GLY A 156 -11.36 1.14 8.22
C GLY A 156 -10.48 2.38 8.46
N PRO A 157 -9.19 2.28 8.18
CA PRO A 157 -8.23 3.37 8.39
C PRO A 157 -8.64 4.63 7.63
N ARG A 158 -8.54 5.78 8.32
CA ARG A 158 -8.87 7.09 7.75
C ARG A 158 -7.61 7.85 7.42
N ARG A 159 -7.61 8.58 6.30
CA ARG A 159 -6.49 9.45 5.93
C ARG A 159 -6.31 10.60 6.92
N PHE A 160 -5.06 10.97 7.17
CA PHE A 160 -4.68 12.03 8.11
C PHE A 160 -4.96 13.43 7.56
N TYR A 161 -4.92 13.62 6.26
CA TYR A 161 -5.17 14.89 5.56
C TYR A 161 -5.93 14.65 4.25
N PRO A 162 -6.65 15.67 3.75
CA PRO A 162 -7.32 15.58 2.45
C PRO A 162 -6.31 15.44 1.31
N PRO A 163 -6.70 14.93 0.13
CA PRO A 163 -5.82 14.91 -1.03
C PRO A 163 -5.28 16.31 -1.35
N PRO A 164 -3.96 16.46 -1.57
CA PRO A 164 -3.34 17.75 -1.90
C PRO A 164 -3.82 18.36 -3.20
N LEU A 165 -4.33 17.52 -4.10
CA LEU A 165 -4.86 17.87 -5.40
C LEU A 165 -6.20 17.18 -5.59
N SER A 166 -7.22 17.90 -6.03
CA SER A 166 -8.51 17.27 -6.34
C SER A 166 -8.39 16.44 -7.62
N LEU A 167 -9.29 15.45 -7.80
CA LEU A 167 -9.32 14.69 -9.07
C LEU A 167 -9.54 15.59 -10.28
N ASP A 168 -10.31 16.69 -10.13
CA ASP A 168 -10.59 17.62 -11.22
C ASP A 168 -9.40 18.53 -11.55
N ASP A 169 -8.47 18.70 -10.60
CA ASP A 169 -7.26 19.48 -10.79
C ASP A 169 -6.08 18.66 -11.32
N LEU A 170 -6.23 17.34 -11.40
CA LEU A 170 -5.22 16.48 -12.02
C LEU A 170 -4.99 16.89 -13.49
N PRO A 171 -3.73 17.05 -13.91
CA PRO A 171 -3.42 17.25 -15.32
C PRO A 171 -3.84 16.05 -16.17
N PRO A 172 -3.92 16.19 -17.50
CA PRO A 172 -4.10 15.04 -18.39
C PRO A 172 -3.03 13.98 -18.11
N LEU A 173 -3.46 12.74 -17.89
CA LEU A 173 -2.62 11.58 -17.62
C LEU A 173 -2.46 10.75 -18.89
N ASP A 174 -1.28 10.14 -19.07
CA ASP A 174 -1.04 9.15 -20.11
C ASP A 174 -1.40 7.73 -19.62
N ALA A 175 -1.15 7.41 -18.35
CA ALA A 175 -1.56 6.16 -17.75
C ALA A 175 -1.70 6.24 -16.22
N VAL A 176 -2.48 5.32 -15.67
CA VAL A 176 -2.49 4.94 -14.25
C VAL A 176 -1.74 3.63 -14.09
N LEU A 177 -0.84 3.57 -13.11
CA LEU A 177 -0.13 2.35 -12.69
C LEU A 177 -0.72 1.90 -11.36
N VAL A 178 -1.14 0.65 -11.26
CA VAL A 178 -1.62 0.05 -10.01
C VAL A 178 -0.71 -1.12 -9.64
N SER A 179 -0.12 -1.07 -8.46
CA SER A 179 0.81 -2.10 -7.99
C SER A 179 0.12 -3.41 -7.62
N HIS A 180 -1.01 -3.33 -6.94
CA HIS A 180 -1.82 -4.48 -6.52
C HIS A 180 -3.22 -4.01 -6.08
N ASP A 181 -4.06 -4.93 -5.62
CA ASP A 181 -5.48 -4.65 -5.40
C ASP A 181 -5.89 -4.33 -3.95
N HIS A 182 -4.97 -4.15 -2.99
CA HIS A 182 -5.32 -3.68 -1.65
C HIS A 182 -6.02 -2.32 -1.69
N TYR A 183 -6.86 -2.02 -0.68
CA TYR A 183 -7.73 -0.83 -0.66
C TYR A 183 -6.97 0.49 -0.63
N ASP A 184 -5.75 0.51 -0.14
CA ASP A 184 -4.86 1.67 -0.06
C ASP A 184 -4.02 1.89 -1.33
N HIS A 185 -4.20 1.04 -2.35
CA HIS A 185 -3.58 1.12 -3.68
C HIS A 185 -4.60 1.14 -4.81
N LEU A 186 -5.68 0.38 -4.68
CA LEU A 186 -6.75 0.29 -5.66
C LEU A 186 -8.09 0.75 -5.04
N ASP A 187 -8.36 2.04 -5.15
CA ASP A 187 -9.54 2.69 -4.59
C ASP A 187 -10.69 2.74 -5.61
N TYR A 188 -11.76 1.95 -5.35
CA TYR A 188 -12.92 1.85 -6.23
C TYR A 188 -13.52 3.21 -6.64
N PRO A 189 -13.85 4.14 -5.72
CA PRO A 189 -14.42 5.43 -6.09
C PRO A 189 -13.48 6.27 -6.96
N THR A 190 -12.19 6.21 -6.70
CA THR A 190 -11.17 6.93 -7.50
C THR A 190 -11.07 6.35 -8.90
N ILE A 191 -11.04 5.02 -9.06
CA ILE A 191 -11.02 4.39 -10.39
C ILE A 191 -12.26 4.77 -11.20
N VAL A 192 -13.44 4.74 -10.59
CA VAL A 192 -14.69 5.15 -11.26
C VAL A 192 -14.63 6.60 -11.75
N ALA A 193 -14.05 7.51 -10.95
CA ALA A 193 -13.90 8.91 -11.35
C ALA A 193 -12.86 9.10 -12.48
N LEU A 194 -11.86 8.24 -12.56
CA LEU A 194 -10.78 8.32 -13.55
C LEU A 194 -11.05 7.53 -14.83
N ARG A 195 -11.95 6.55 -14.84
CA ARG A 195 -12.12 5.57 -15.93
C ARG A 195 -12.34 6.17 -17.32
N ASP A 196 -13.04 7.30 -17.39
CA ASP A 196 -13.32 7.97 -18.68
C ASP A 196 -12.22 8.97 -19.06
N ARG A 197 -11.47 9.48 -18.10
CA ARG A 197 -10.46 10.53 -18.25
C ARG A 197 -9.07 10.00 -18.59
N VAL A 198 -8.75 8.76 -18.15
CA VAL A 198 -7.44 8.13 -18.34
C VAL A 198 -7.48 7.23 -19.57
N PRO A 199 -6.50 7.33 -20.48
CA PRO A 199 -6.45 6.48 -21.66
C PRO A 199 -6.02 5.04 -21.37
N ARG A 200 -5.21 4.80 -20.32
CA ARG A 200 -4.66 3.47 -20.00
C ARG A 200 -4.56 3.23 -18.51
N PHE A 201 -4.90 2.01 -18.08
CA PHE A 201 -4.63 1.46 -16.76
C PHE A 201 -3.68 0.28 -16.94
N ILE A 202 -2.46 0.41 -16.45
CA ILE A 202 -1.41 -0.63 -16.51
C ILE A 202 -1.39 -1.30 -15.14
N VAL A 203 -1.69 -2.59 -15.12
CA VAL A 203 -1.96 -3.32 -13.88
C VAL A 203 -1.37 -4.74 -13.94
N PRO A 204 -1.11 -5.41 -12.81
CA PRO A 204 -0.72 -6.81 -12.81
C PRO A 204 -1.87 -7.72 -13.22
N LEU A 205 -1.53 -8.97 -13.56
CA LEU A 205 -2.49 -10.00 -13.94
C LEU A 205 -3.61 -10.17 -12.90
N GLY A 206 -4.84 -10.23 -13.38
CA GLY A 206 -6.04 -10.42 -12.56
C GLY A 206 -6.70 -9.10 -12.10
N VAL A 207 -5.93 -8.04 -11.83
CA VAL A 207 -6.45 -6.74 -11.37
C VAL A 207 -7.41 -6.10 -12.37
N GLY A 208 -7.21 -6.35 -13.66
CA GLY A 208 -8.09 -5.84 -14.70
C GLY A 208 -9.54 -6.32 -14.60
N ALA A 209 -9.81 -7.45 -13.93
CA ALA A 209 -11.16 -7.92 -13.68
C ALA A 209 -11.95 -6.98 -12.75
N HIS A 210 -11.29 -6.42 -11.72
CA HIS A 210 -11.88 -5.40 -10.87
C HIS A 210 -12.18 -4.13 -11.66
N LEU A 211 -11.22 -3.65 -12.46
CA LEU A 211 -11.37 -2.44 -13.26
C LEU A 211 -12.52 -2.54 -14.26
N GLU A 212 -12.62 -3.67 -14.96
CA GLU A 212 -13.69 -3.93 -15.92
C GLU A 212 -15.05 -3.99 -15.21
N TYR A 213 -15.14 -4.66 -14.06
CA TYR A 213 -16.34 -4.69 -13.24
C TYR A 213 -16.79 -3.30 -12.78
N TRP A 214 -15.84 -2.37 -12.55
CA TRP A 214 -16.11 -0.97 -12.20
C TRP A 214 -16.34 -0.06 -13.42
N GLY A 215 -16.42 -0.64 -14.60
CA GLY A 215 -16.79 0.04 -15.84
C GLY A 215 -15.63 0.73 -16.55
N VAL A 216 -14.38 0.35 -16.27
CA VAL A 216 -13.26 0.70 -17.15
C VAL A 216 -13.38 -0.14 -18.42
N ARG A 217 -13.32 0.51 -19.59
CA ARG A 217 -13.42 -0.19 -20.88
C ARG A 217 -12.23 -1.13 -21.08
N PRO A 218 -12.45 -2.37 -21.56
CA PRO A 218 -11.39 -3.38 -21.71
C PRO A 218 -10.18 -2.90 -22.51
N GLU A 219 -10.39 -2.11 -23.57
CA GLU A 219 -9.32 -1.58 -24.41
C GLU A 219 -8.40 -0.56 -23.72
N LYS A 220 -8.79 -0.07 -22.54
CA LYS A 220 -7.96 0.80 -21.69
C LYS A 220 -7.14 0.01 -20.66
N ILE A 221 -7.42 -1.28 -20.48
CA ILE A 221 -6.78 -2.12 -19.47
C ILE A 221 -5.62 -2.88 -20.09
N VAL A 222 -4.43 -2.64 -19.57
CA VAL A 222 -3.21 -3.35 -19.97
C VAL A 222 -2.76 -4.18 -18.77
N GLU A 223 -3.07 -5.48 -18.79
CA GLU A 223 -2.63 -6.43 -17.75
C GLU A 223 -1.31 -7.06 -18.17
N LEU A 224 -0.34 -7.07 -17.29
CA LEU A 224 1.02 -7.55 -17.55
C LEU A 224 1.48 -8.50 -16.44
N ASP A 225 2.30 -9.46 -16.80
CA ASP A 225 3.04 -10.32 -15.88
C ASP A 225 4.37 -9.68 -15.49
N TRP A 226 5.07 -10.24 -14.51
CA TRP A 226 6.45 -9.81 -14.19
C TRP A 226 7.35 -9.92 -15.42
N TRP A 227 8.15 -8.87 -15.63
CA TRP A 227 9.06 -8.68 -16.76
C TRP A 227 8.37 -8.37 -18.10
N ASP A 228 7.05 -8.41 -18.17
CA ASP A 228 6.32 -7.86 -19.30
C ASP A 228 6.43 -6.33 -19.35
N ARG A 229 6.22 -5.77 -20.53
CA ARG A 229 6.34 -4.34 -20.78
C ARG A 229 5.29 -3.83 -21.75
N THR A 230 5.03 -2.54 -21.68
CA THR A 230 4.18 -1.81 -22.63
C THR A 230 4.75 -0.42 -22.90
N GLU A 231 4.37 0.15 -24.03
CA GLU A 231 4.83 1.48 -24.42
C GLU A 231 3.74 2.54 -24.19
N VAL A 232 4.14 3.69 -23.65
CA VAL A 232 3.31 4.88 -23.50
C VAL A 232 4.03 6.03 -24.20
N GLY A 233 3.78 6.18 -25.51
CA GLY A 233 4.60 7.02 -26.39
C GLY A 233 6.02 6.48 -26.47
N GLU A 234 7.02 7.29 -26.14
CA GLU A 234 8.43 6.90 -26.14
C GLU A 234 8.91 6.34 -24.78
N VAL A 235 8.01 6.19 -23.80
CA VAL A 235 8.32 5.69 -22.48
C VAL A 235 7.89 4.22 -22.37
N THR A 236 8.82 3.35 -22.00
CA THR A 236 8.57 1.94 -21.70
C THR A 236 8.21 1.78 -20.23
N VAL A 237 7.10 1.12 -19.93
CA VAL A 237 6.71 0.68 -18.59
C VAL A 237 6.95 -0.82 -18.50
N VAL A 238 7.83 -1.24 -17.59
CA VAL A 238 8.13 -2.65 -17.32
C VAL A 238 7.55 -3.01 -15.96
N VAL A 239 6.76 -4.07 -15.92
CA VAL A 239 6.31 -4.68 -14.66
C VAL A 239 7.45 -5.48 -14.06
N THR A 240 7.80 -5.20 -12.82
CA THR A 240 8.91 -5.86 -12.13
C THR A 240 8.43 -6.61 -10.90
N PRO A 241 9.13 -7.68 -10.47
CA PRO A 241 8.74 -8.45 -9.31
C PRO A 241 8.61 -7.62 -8.03
N ALA A 242 7.72 -8.06 -7.15
CA ALA A 242 7.62 -7.59 -5.78
C ALA A 242 7.37 -8.81 -4.86
N ARG A 243 7.67 -8.68 -3.57
CA ARG A 243 7.40 -9.72 -2.57
C ARG A 243 6.27 -9.24 -1.67
N HIS A 244 5.03 -9.57 -2.03
CA HIS A 244 3.84 -9.06 -1.34
C HIS A 244 2.68 -10.05 -1.45
N ALA A 245 1.47 -9.57 -1.31
CA ALA A 245 0.23 -10.32 -1.43
C ALA A 245 -0.84 -9.44 -2.08
N SER A 246 -1.98 -10.04 -2.39
CA SER A 246 -3.16 -9.36 -2.91
C SER A 246 -4.42 -9.86 -2.23
N GLY A 247 -5.53 -9.16 -2.42
CA GLY A 247 -6.86 -9.55 -1.97
C GLY A 247 -7.68 -8.40 -1.43
N ARG A 248 -8.99 -8.45 -1.66
CA ARG A 248 -9.97 -7.45 -1.23
C ARG A 248 -10.99 -8.00 -0.24
N SER A 249 -10.95 -9.32 0.00
CA SER A 249 -11.84 -10.04 0.91
C SER A 249 -11.11 -11.17 1.62
N LEU A 250 -11.83 -11.91 2.48
CA LEU A 250 -11.28 -13.09 3.15
C LEU A 250 -11.16 -14.32 2.20
N PHE A 251 -11.65 -14.23 0.97
CA PHE A 251 -11.84 -15.39 0.09
C PHE A 251 -11.05 -15.28 -1.22
N ASP A 252 -10.43 -14.16 -1.51
CA ASP A 252 -9.74 -13.86 -2.77
C ASP A 252 -8.24 -13.56 -2.58
N GLN A 253 -7.65 -14.02 -1.47
CA GLN A 253 -6.23 -13.82 -1.20
C GLN A 253 -5.37 -14.40 -2.31
N ASN A 254 -4.47 -13.56 -2.84
CA ASN A 254 -3.53 -13.90 -3.91
C ASN A 254 -4.20 -14.35 -5.23
N GLU A 255 -5.47 -14.03 -5.45
CA GLU A 255 -6.12 -14.27 -6.75
C GLU A 255 -5.68 -13.29 -7.83
N THR A 256 -5.02 -12.18 -7.50
CA THR A 256 -4.39 -11.25 -8.42
C THR A 256 -2.90 -11.16 -8.17
N LEU A 257 -2.11 -10.78 -9.18
CA LEU A 257 -0.68 -10.57 -9.03
C LEU A 257 -0.42 -9.18 -8.41
N TRP A 258 0.71 -9.01 -7.75
CA TRP A 258 1.28 -7.76 -7.26
C TRP A 258 2.57 -7.44 -8.00
N ALA A 259 2.94 -6.17 -8.07
CA ALA A 259 4.09 -5.76 -8.85
C ALA A 259 4.70 -4.43 -8.42
N SER A 260 5.95 -4.23 -8.77
CA SER A 260 6.62 -2.95 -8.87
C SER A 260 6.75 -2.52 -10.34
N TYR A 261 7.20 -1.28 -10.61
CA TYR A 261 7.27 -0.74 -11.96
C TYR A 261 8.56 0.00 -12.23
N ALA A 262 9.22 -0.33 -13.35
CA ALA A 262 10.25 0.51 -13.94
C ALA A 262 9.65 1.33 -15.08
N VAL A 263 9.77 2.66 -15.00
CA VAL A 263 9.33 3.61 -16.03
C VAL A 263 10.56 4.20 -16.68
N ILE A 264 10.77 3.86 -17.96
CA ILE A 264 12.01 4.09 -18.69
C ILE A 264 11.71 4.96 -19.90
N GLY A 265 12.13 6.21 -19.84
CA GLY A 265 12.07 7.14 -20.96
C GLY A 265 13.39 7.22 -21.73
N PRO A 266 13.43 8.04 -22.79
CA PRO A 266 14.66 8.26 -23.56
C PRO A 266 15.82 8.86 -22.77
N ARG A 267 15.55 9.62 -21.72
CA ARG A 267 16.56 10.33 -20.91
C ARG A 267 16.57 9.95 -19.43
N HIS A 268 15.40 9.55 -18.88
CA HIS A 268 15.24 9.34 -17.45
C HIS A 268 14.64 7.98 -17.16
N ARG A 269 14.94 7.47 -15.95
CA ARG A 269 14.39 6.20 -15.43
C ARG A 269 13.91 6.41 -14.02
N ALA A 270 12.72 5.91 -13.72
CA ALA A 270 12.12 5.90 -12.40
C ALA A 270 11.72 4.48 -12.01
N TRP A 271 11.81 4.14 -10.73
CA TRP A 271 11.31 2.88 -10.20
C TRP A 271 10.33 3.13 -9.05
N PHE A 272 9.17 2.51 -9.15
CA PHE A 272 8.11 2.54 -8.14
C PHE A 272 7.95 1.15 -7.54
N SER A 273 8.16 1.04 -6.22
CA SER A 273 8.16 -0.26 -5.54
C SER A 273 6.76 -0.89 -5.45
N GLY A 274 5.67 -0.10 -5.46
CA GLY A 274 4.43 -0.57 -4.87
C GLY A 274 4.70 -0.98 -3.42
N ASP A 275 4.04 -2.04 -2.96
CA ASP A 275 4.34 -2.70 -1.70
C ASP A 275 5.20 -3.95 -1.94
N THR A 276 6.22 -4.12 -1.11
CA THR A 276 7.15 -5.26 -1.23
C THR A 276 7.95 -5.47 0.06
N GLY A 277 8.17 -6.70 0.45
CA GLY A 277 9.24 -7.06 1.37
C GLY A 277 10.61 -7.01 0.72
N LEU A 278 11.66 -7.14 1.51
CA LEU A 278 13.03 -7.27 0.99
C LEU A 278 13.23 -8.67 0.37
N PHE A 279 13.76 -8.72 -0.85
CA PHE A 279 13.99 -9.97 -1.58
C PHE A 279 15.16 -9.86 -2.58
N PRO A 280 15.75 -11.00 -3.01
CA PRO A 280 16.96 -10.98 -3.84
C PRO A 280 16.80 -10.32 -5.21
N ASP A 281 15.62 -10.46 -5.84
CA ASP A 281 15.40 -10.00 -7.22
C ASP A 281 15.43 -8.48 -7.40
N LEU A 282 15.42 -7.71 -6.28
CA LEU A 282 15.71 -6.27 -6.33
C LEU A 282 17.07 -5.99 -7.00
N ARG A 283 18.08 -6.85 -6.83
CA ARG A 283 19.37 -6.74 -7.55
C ARG A 283 19.19 -6.99 -9.04
N VAL A 284 18.38 -8.00 -9.40
CA VAL A 284 18.08 -8.34 -10.80
C VAL A 284 17.37 -7.17 -11.51
N ILE A 285 16.44 -6.50 -10.79
CA ILE A 285 15.80 -5.26 -11.30
C ILE A 285 16.86 -4.18 -11.59
N GLY A 286 17.76 -3.94 -10.65
CA GLY A 286 18.85 -2.98 -10.82
C GLY A 286 19.78 -3.33 -11.96
N GLU A 287 20.22 -4.57 -12.09
CA GLU A 287 21.09 -5.06 -13.14
C GLU A 287 20.47 -4.97 -14.54
N ARG A 288 19.17 -5.27 -14.66
CA ARG A 288 18.48 -5.30 -15.96
C ARG A 288 18.02 -3.90 -16.42
N LEU A 289 17.55 -3.07 -15.50
CA LEU A 289 16.79 -1.87 -15.82
C LEU A 289 17.40 -0.58 -15.24
N GLY A 290 18.28 -0.68 -14.25
CA GLY A 290 18.94 0.46 -13.63
C GLY A 290 20.10 1.04 -14.48
N PRO A 291 20.77 2.07 -13.97
CA PRO A 291 20.43 2.82 -12.76
C PRO A 291 19.17 3.69 -12.94
N PHE A 292 18.51 4.00 -11.83
CA PHE A 292 17.32 4.85 -11.82
C PHE A 292 17.65 6.25 -11.28
N ASP A 293 17.15 7.30 -11.93
CA ASP A 293 17.32 8.69 -11.47
C ASP A 293 16.54 8.97 -10.19
N VAL A 294 15.37 8.33 -10.04
CA VAL A 294 14.57 8.37 -8.83
C VAL A 294 13.96 7.00 -8.53
N THR A 295 13.90 6.66 -7.26
CA THR A 295 13.16 5.50 -6.77
C THR A 295 12.15 5.96 -5.75
N MET A 296 10.92 5.51 -5.90
CA MET A 296 9.80 5.75 -4.98
C MET A 296 9.55 4.43 -4.26
N ILE A 297 10.04 4.36 -3.00
CA ILE A 297 10.11 3.10 -2.26
C ILE A 297 9.31 3.19 -0.98
N GLU A 298 8.46 2.19 -0.74
CA GLU A 298 7.74 2.07 0.53
C GLU A 298 8.71 1.99 1.72
N ALA A 299 8.29 2.53 2.85
CA ALA A 299 9.06 2.53 4.09
C ALA A 299 8.18 2.43 5.34
N GLY A 300 6.87 2.26 5.16
CA GLY A 300 5.88 2.21 6.25
C GLY A 300 5.15 0.87 6.32
N ALA A 301 4.20 0.77 7.25
CA ALA A 301 3.36 -0.40 7.49
C ALA A 301 4.12 -1.70 7.86
N TYR A 302 5.41 -1.61 8.16
CA TYR A 302 6.24 -2.73 8.59
C TYR A 302 5.88 -3.21 10.01
N GLY A 303 6.26 -4.44 10.34
CA GLY A 303 6.10 -4.97 11.69
C GLY A 303 6.74 -6.34 11.88
N ALA A 304 7.20 -6.62 13.10
CA ALA A 304 7.79 -7.91 13.46
C ALA A 304 6.83 -9.10 13.24
N ALA A 305 5.53 -8.84 13.26
CA ALA A 305 4.50 -9.86 13.04
C ALA A 305 4.33 -10.27 11.57
N TRP A 306 4.81 -9.43 10.62
CA TRP A 306 4.77 -9.66 9.18
C TRP A 306 6.05 -9.13 8.50
N PRO A 307 7.21 -9.70 8.83
CA PRO A 307 8.53 -9.13 8.50
C PRO A 307 8.85 -9.07 7.01
N ASP A 308 8.07 -9.74 6.17
CA ASP A 308 8.33 -9.88 4.74
C ASP A 308 7.32 -9.18 3.84
N TRP A 309 6.27 -8.58 4.42
CA TRP A 309 5.19 -7.94 3.65
C TRP A 309 5.53 -6.55 3.19
N HIS A 310 6.28 -5.81 4.01
CA HIS A 310 6.66 -4.44 3.78
C HIS A 310 8.13 -4.21 4.10
N LEU A 311 8.77 -3.33 3.34
CA LEU A 311 10.12 -2.87 3.66
C LEU A 311 10.11 -2.03 4.94
N GLY A 312 10.95 -2.40 5.88
CA GLY A 312 11.31 -1.46 6.94
C GLY A 312 12.20 -0.33 6.42
N PRO A 313 12.33 0.78 7.17
CA PRO A 313 13.05 1.97 6.70
C PRO A 313 14.48 1.70 6.25
N GLU A 314 15.25 0.91 7.01
CA GLU A 314 16.62 0.50 6.65
C GLU A 314 16.64 -0.40 5.42
N GLN A 315 15.62 -1.25 5.31
CA GLN A 315 15.45 -2.13 4.14
C GLN A 315 15.06 -1.33 2.88
N ALA A 316 14.30 -0.24 3.01
CA ALA A 316 14.00 0.66 1.89
C ALA A 316 15.28 1.31 1.33
N VAL A 317 16.19 1.74 2.20
CA VAL A 317 17.51 2.27 1.80
C VAL A 317 18.35 1.16 1.13
N ARG A 318 18.32 -0.06 1.66
CA ARG A 318 18.99 -1.22 1.06
C ARG A 318 18.40 -1.55 -0.32
N ALA A 319 17.08 -1.59 -0.46
CA ALA A 319 16.38 -1.81 -1.72
C ALA A 319 16.75 -0.75 -2.77
N HIS A 320 16.78 0.53 -2.37
CA HIS A 320 17.25 1.64 -3.21
C HIS A 320 18.65 1.38 -3.80
N ARG A 321 19.60 0.94 -2.98
CA ARG A 321 20.94 0.58 -3.43
C ARG A 321 20.95 -0.64 -4.34
N MET A 322 20.14 -1.67 -4.01
CA MET A 322 20.04 -2.90 -4.81
C MET A 322 19.51 -2.63 -6.22
N VAL A 323 18.52 -1.75 -6.37
CA VAL A 323 17.98 -1.38 -7.69
C VAL A 323 18.82 -0.31 -8.41
N GLY A 324 19.85 0.25 -7.76
CA GLY A 324 20.74 1.26 -8.36
C GLY A 324 20.08 2.64 -8.48
N GLY A 325 19.34 3.09 -7.45
CA GLY A 325 18.72 4.40 -7.39
C GLY A 325 19.72 5.54 -7.12
N ARG A 326 19.43 6.75 -7.62
CA ARG A 326 20.21 7.98 -7.36
C ARG A 326 19.56 8.85 -6.29
N VAL A 327 18.24 9.04 -6.36
CA VAL A 327 17.46 9.80 -5.38
C VAL A 327 16.37 8.90 -4.83
N LEU A 328 16.29 8.74 -3.52
CA LEU A 328 15.23 8.00 -2.82
C LEU A 328 14.10 8.95 -2.40
N VAL A 329 12.88 8.63 -2.77
CA VAL A 329 11.65 9.22 -2.26
C VAL A 329 10.92 8.15 -1.45
N PRO A 330 10.90 8.22 -0.10
CA PRO A 330 10.16 7.27 0.72
C PRO A 330 8.65 7.50 0.58
N ILE A 331 7.91 6.42 0.35
CA ILE A 331 6.45 6.40 0.20
C ILE A 331 5.82 5.41 1.19
N HIS A 332 4.51 5.23 1.11
CA HIS A 332 3.72 4.31 1.96
C HIS A 332 3.79 4.65 3.45
N TRP A 333 3.91 5.94 3.78
CA TRP A 333 3.93 6.46 5.16
C TRP A 333 3.14 7.77 5.26
N GLY A 334 2.86 8.21 6.48
CA GLY A 334 2.36 9.56 6.77
C GLY A 334 0.93 9.90 6.32
N LEU A 335 0.14 8.91 5.86
CA LEU A 335 -1.25 9.14 5.44
C LEU A 335 -2.28 8.27 6.15
N PHE A 336 -1.97 7.00 6.39
CA PHE A 336 -2.86 6.04 7.04
C PHE A 336 -2.16 5.36 8.22
N ASP A 337 -2.94 4.97 9.22
CA ASP A 337 -2.48 4.17 10.37
C ASP A 337 -2.68 2.68 10.07
N LEU A 338 -1.63 2.02 9.56
CA LEU A 338 -1.66 0.64 9.06
C LEU A 338 -0.85 -0.35 9.90
N ALA A 339 0.00 0.13 10.80
CA ALA A 339 0.88 -0.73 11.60
C ALA A 339 0.93 -0.27 13.07
N TYR A 340 1.87 -0.81 13.84
CA TYR A 340 1.97 -0.51 15.27
C TYR A 340 3.01 0.56 15.60
N HIS A 341 3.85 0.94 14.66
CA HIS A 341 4.88 1.98 14.80
C HIS A 341 4.28 3.41 14.82
N GLY A 342 5.07 4.39 15.22
CA GLY A 342 4.72 5.81 15.12
C GLY A 342 4.63 6.27 13.66
N TRP A 343 3.73 7.23 13.36
CA TRP A 343 3.50 7.66 11.97
C TRP A 343 4.69 8.39 11.34
N THR A 344 5.60 8.98 12.15
CA THR A 344 6.84 9.62 11.68
C THR A 344 8.05 8.69 11.72
N GLU A 345 7.96 7.57 12.44
CA GLU A 345 9.06 6.64 12.60
C GLU A 345 9.64 6.15 11.26
N PRO A 346 8.83 5.80 10.25
CA PRO A 346 9.34 5.39 8.95
C PRO A 346 10.32 6.40 8.33
N VAL A 347 9.93 7.65 8.23
CA VAL A 347 10.74 8.68 7.60
C VAL A 347 11.97 9.06 8.43
N GLU A 348 11.87 9.10 9.76
CA GLU A 348 13.00 9.37 10.65
C GLU A 348 14.09 8.30 10.48
N ARG A 349 13.71 7.05 10.52
CA ARG A 349 14.63 5.92 10.33
C ARG A 349 15.22 5.87 8.92
N VAL A 350 14.41 6.15 7.87
CA VAL A 350 14.93 6.26 6.49
C VAL A 350 16.00 7.33 6.40
N LEU A 351 15.78 8.52 6.97
CA LEU A 351 16.78 9.62 6.91
C LEU A 351 18.07 9.26 7.65
N VAL A 352 17.98 8.61 8.81
CA VAL A 352 19.16 8.13 9.55
C VAL A 352 19.92 7.09 8.74
N ALA A 353 19.24 6.07 8.23
CA ALA A 353 19.84 4.99 7.44
C ALA A 353 20.44 5.50 6.12
N ALA A 354 19.72 6.40 5.42
CA ALA A 354 20.17 7.00 4.18
C ALA A 354 21.43 7.85 4.38
N ASN A 355 21.47 8.67 5.45
CA ASN A 355 22.66 9.46 5.78
C ASN A 355 23.87 8.55 6.07
N ALA A 356 23.68 7.50 6.85
CA ALA A 356 24.74 6.53 7.15
C ALA A 356 25.24 5.79 5.89
N ALA A 357 24.37 5.56 4.92
CA ALA A 357 24.70 4.87 3.65
C ALA A 357 25.13 5.82 2.52
N GLY A 358 25.18 7.14 2.75
CA GLY A 358 25.48 8.14 1.70
C GLY A 358 24.42 8.21 0.61
N VAL A 359 23.16 7.87 0.91
CA VAL A 359 22.03 7.89 -0.04
C VAL A 359 21.34 9.25 -0.01
N THR A 360 21.19 9.85 -1.18
CA THR A 360 20.43 11.09 -1.35
C THR A 360 18.93 10.80 -1.23
N THR A 361 18.29 11.35 -0.20
CA THR A 361 16.86 11.13 0.09
C THR A 361 16.10 12.43 0.11
N ARG A 362 14.84 12.41 -0.37
CA ARG A 362 13.89 13.51 -0.26
C ARG A 362 12.54 12.97 0.21
N ALA A 363 12.07 13.50 1.32
CA ALA A 363 10.75 13.23 1.90
C ALA A 363 9.90 14.52 1.79
N PRO A 364 9.25 14.75 0.64
CA PRO A 364 8.49 15.97 0.39
C PRO A 364 7.24 16.04 1.26
N ARG A 365 6.71 17.26 1.46
CA ARG A 365 5.36 17.46 2.00
C ARG A 365 4.31 16.87 1.03
N PRO A 366 3.14 16.45 1.53
CA PRO A 366 2.05 16.09 0.65
C PRO A 366 1.71 17.22 -0.34
N GLY A 367 1.70 16.93 -1.64
CA GLY A 367 1.54 17.90 -2.73
C GLY A 367 2.83 18.56 -3.22
N GLU A 368 3.95 18.35 -2.54
CA GLU A 368 5.24 18.88 -2.96
C GLU A 368 5.90 17.99 -4.01
N SER A 369 6.73 18.61 -4.87
CA SER A 369 7.41 17.91 -5.96
C SER A 369 8.90 17.80 -5.71
N VAL A 370 9.47 16.70 -6.17
CA VAL A 370 10.92 16.42 -6.22
C VAL A 370 11.35 16.35 -7.69
N GLU A 371 12.33 17.16 -8.06
CA GLU A 371 13.01 17.10 -9.34
C GLU A 371 14.46 16.64 -9.09
N PRO A 372 14.87 15.44 -9.46
CA PRO A 372 16.20 14.90 -9.16
C PRO A 372 17.38 15.74 -9.66
N GLY A 373 17.16 16.53 -10.71
CA GLY A 373 18.18 17.46 -11.26
C GLY A 373 18.33 18.79 -10.49
N ALA A 374 17.44 19.11 -9.54
CA ALA A 374 17.41 20.37 -8.80
C ALA A 374 16.82 20.16 -7.38
N LEU A 375 17.54 19.39 -6.58
CA LEU A 375 17.08 19.00 -5.25
C LEU A 375 17.22 20.15 -4.26
N PRO A 376 16.13 20.60 -3.59
CA PRO A 376 16.22 21.47 -2.43
C PRO A 376 16.85 20.73 -1.25
N GLU A 377 17.21 21.44 -0.19
CA GLU A 377 17.56 20.81 1.08
C GLU A 377 16.37 20.00 1.62
N GLN A 378 16.68 18.92 2.36
CA GLN A 378 15.65 18.14 3.04
C GLN A 378 15.14 18.93 4.24
N GLU A 379 13.87 19.33 4.20
CA GLU A 379 13.18 19.93 5.34
C GLU A 379 12.42 18.86 6.13
N ARG A 380 12.49 18.92 7.46
CA ARG A 380 11.63 18.15 8.34
C ARG A 380 10.31 18.92 8.54
N TRP A 381 9.26 18.51 7.85
CA TRP A 381 7.95 19.16 7.91
C TRP A 381 7.00 18.52 8.94
N TRP A 382 7.31 17.34 9.44
CA TRP A 382 6.56 16.63 10.47
C TRP A 382 7.06 17.01 11.87
N PRO A 383 6.19 16.90 12.91
CA PRO A 383 6.57 17.23 14.27
C PRO A 383 7.58 16.22 14.82
N GLU A 384 8.40 16.68 15.75
CA GLU A 384 9.25 15.80 16.54
C GLU A 384 8.40 15.04 17.55
N VAL A 385 8.30 13.73 17.38
CA VAL A 385 7.63 12.80 18.31
C VAL A 385 8.56 11.61 18.58
N PRO A 386 8.44 10.95 19.75
CA PRO A 386 9.25 9.77 20.05
C PRO A 386 9.06 8.65 19.02
N TRP A 387 10.15 8.01 18.63
CA TRP A 387 10.19 6.89 17.71
C TRP A 387 11.28 5.88 18.11
N ASN A 388 11.16 4.62 17.69
CA ASN A 388 12.11 3.56 17.96
C ASN A 388 13.17 3.50 16.85
N ASP A 389 14.43 3.43 17.22
CA ASP A 389 15.53 3.26 16.28
C ASP A 389 15.75 1.77 15.92
N ALA A 390 16.60 1.52 14.92
CA ALA A 390 16.90 0.18 14.45
C ALA A 390 17.57 -0.73 15.51
N ALA A 391 18.17 -0.16 16.54
CA ALA A 391 18.81 -0.94 17.62
C ALA A 391 17.79 -1.40 18.66
N SER A 392 16.78 -0.56 18.94
CA SER A 392 15.71 -0.86 19.89
C SER A 392 14.57 -1.69 19.27
N ASP A 393 14.30 -1.52 17.98
CA ASP A 393 13.26 -2.26 17.24
C ASP A 393 13.79 -2.69 15.86
N PRO A 394 14.65 -3.74 15.80
CA PRO A 394 15.24 -4.23 14.57
C PRO A 394 14.19 -4.87 13.65
N ILE A 395 14.22 -4.50 12.37
CA ILE A 395 13.37 -5.08 11.34
C ILE A 395 14.15 -6.14 10.58
N VAL A 396 13.61 -7.34 10.57
CA VAL A 396 14.26 -8.52 9.97
C VAL A 396 13.44 -8.96 8.77
N ALA A 397 14.10 -9.19 7.63
CA ALA A 397 13.51 -9.93 6.51
C ALA A 397 13.92 -11.40 6.63
N THR A 398 12.97 -12.32 6.42
CA THR A 398 13.29 -13.74 6.39
C THR A 398 13.79 -14.14 5.00
N GLN A 399 14.62 -15.18 4.92
CA GLN A 399 15.13 -15.76 3.66
C GLN A 399 15.93 -14.79 2.76
N VAL A 400 16.39 -13.70 3.31
CA VAL A 400 17.33 -12.78 2.65
C VAL A 400 18.65 -12.83 3.41
N PRO A 401 19.79 -13.12 2.76
CA PRO A 401 21.08 -13.11 3.44
C PRO A 401 21.36 -11.76 4.08
N ALA A 402 21.91 -11.78 5.30
CA ALA A 402 22.53 -10.58 5.87
C ALA A 402 23.70 -10.16 4.99
N GLU A 403 23.94 -8.85 4.84
CA GLU A 403 25.13 -8.33 4.14
C GLU A 403 26.36 -8.50 4.97
#